data_b3bd9f0c177730af7b1109afce56b847
#
_entry.id   b3bd9f0c177730af7b1109afce56b847
#
_cell.length_a   1.000
_cell.length_b   1.000
_cell.length_c   1.000
_cell.angle_alpha   90.00
_cell.angle_beta   90.00
_cell.angle_gamma   90.00
#
_symmetry.space_group_name_H-M   'P 1'
#
loop_
_entity.id
_entity.type
_entity.pdbx_description
1 polymer ?
#
loop_
_entity_poly.entity_id
_entity_poly.type
_entity_poly.pdbx_seq_one_letter_code
_entity_poly.pdbx_strand_id
1 'polypeptide(L)'
;RFEDPVIWRDHIQYHLIVNDWLGRIAFYLRSKDGVNWVTDPGEAYMPGVAVHEDGHSEGWFKYERLKMYQDKYGRAIQANFAVIDTLKHEDKPFDNHSSKNISIPLNPGLLLTVLNDKPITAGTKTIRLKVQAEEGFHPQTDMDISSLRFGASEEVNYGRGSKVLKTENDGNDLIITFDGKGNGITEKEFAPKLIGRYKNGKMLYGYA
;
A
#
# COMPACT_ATOMS: atom_id res chain seq x y z
N ARG A 1 21.72 8.44 -10.20
CA ARG A 1 20.51 9.17 -9.81
C ARG A 1 19.66 8.35 -8.85
N PHE A 2 19.47 7.06 -9.13
CA PHE A 2 18.72 6.17 -8.26
C PHE A 2 19.63 5.42 -7.32
N GLU A 3 19.25 5.31 -6.05
CA GLU A 3 20.02 4.67 -4.99
C GLU A 3 19.12 4.02 -3.94
N ASP A 4 19.74 3.26 -3.04
CA ASP A 4 19.09 2.63 -1.89
C ASP A 4 17.82 1.83 -2.24
N PRO A 5 17.85 0.91 -3.22
CA PRO A 5 16.69 0.10 -3.53
C PRO A 5 16.34 -0.81 -2.35
N VAL A 6 15.06 -0.84 -2.00
CA VAL A 6 14.51 -1.74 -0.97
C VAL A 6 13.48 -2.63 -1.63
N ILE A 7 13.77 -3.94 -1.64
CA ILE A 7 12.89 -4.96 -2.20
C ILE A 7 12.38 -5.82 -1.07
N TRP A 8 11.09 -6.10 -1.09
CA TRP A 8 10.47 -7.10 -0.23
C TRP A 8 9.40 -7.86 -1.00
N ARG A 9 8.93 -8.95 -0.42
CA ARG A 9 7.86 -9.77 -1.00
C ARG A 9 6.83 -10.05 0.06
N ASP A 10 5.56 -9.85 -0.28
CA ASP A 10 4.44 -10.39 0.46
C ASP A 10 3.89 -11.67 -0.20
N HIS A 11 2.75 -12.15 0.25
CA HIS A 11 2.11 -13.36 -0.26
C HIS A 11 1.54 -13.21 -1.69
N ILE A 12 1.46 -12.00 -2.22
CA ILE A 12 0.88 -11.69 -3.54
C ILE A 12 1.97 -11.33 -4.56
N GLN A 13 2.93 -10.45 -4.18
CA GLN A 13 3.82 -9.80 -5.15
C GLN A 13 5.14 -9.35 -4.53
N TYR A 14 6.06 -8.96 -5.39
CA TYR A 14 7.26 -8.23 -5.02
C TYR A 14 7.00 -6.73 -5.05
N HIS A 15 7.63 -6.03 -4.15
CA HIS A 15 7.61 -4.59 -4.00
C HIS A 15 9.03 -4.05 -4.09
N LEU A 16 9.19 -2.88 -4.69
CA LEU A 16 10.45 -2.16 -4.74
C LEU A 16 10.17 -0.67 -4.48
N ILE A 17 10.92 -0.11 -3.56
CA ILE A 17 11.05 1.34 -3.45
C ILE A 17 12.49 1.71 -3.78
N VAL A 18 12.67 2.72 -4.64
CA VAL A 18 13.98 3.23 -5.02
C VAL A 18 14.02 4.75 -4.87
N ASN A 19 15.06 5.24 -4.21
CA ASN A 19 15.25 6.67 -3.96
C ASN A 19 15.84 7.38 -5.19
N ASP A 20 15.29 8.54 -5.54
CA ASP A 20 15.89 9.51 -6.47
C ASP A 20 16.53 10.62 -5.63
N TRP A 21 17.84 10.54 -5.43
CA TRP A 21 18.54 11.48 -4.56
C TRP A 21 18.56 12.93 -5.09
N LEU A 22 18.44 13.15 -6.41
CA LEU A 22 18.33 14.49 -6.98
C LEU A 22 16.98 15.15 -6.65
N GLY A 23 15.89 14.40 -6.82
CA GLY A 23 14.55 14.85 -6.50
C GLY A 23 14.22 14.77 -5.01
N ARG A 24 14.99 14.02 -4.25
CA ARG A 24 14.73 13.68 -2.84
C ARG A 24 13.38 12.99 -2.65
N ILE A 25 12.96 12.26 -3.66
CA ILE A 25 11.71 11.49 -3.71
C ILE A 25 12.02 10.02 -3.91
N ALA A 26 11.03 9.17 -3.74
CA ALA A 26 11.17 7.77 -4.07
C ALA A 26 10.02 7.30 -4.95
N PHE A 27 10.31 6.31 -5.79
CA PHE A 27 9.34 5.63 -6.64
C PHE A 27 9.00 4.27 -6.07
N TYR A 28 7.75 3.87 -6.25
CA TYR A 28 7.25 2.56 -5.88
C TYR A 28 6.94 1.74 -7.13
N LEU A 29 7.44 0.51 -7.13
CA LEU A 29 7.25 -0.45 -8.20
C LEU A 29 6.75 -1.77 -7.63
N ARG A 30 5.99 -2.50 -8.43
CA ARG A 30 5.48 -3.84 -8.13
C ARG A 30 5.91 -4.83 -9.18
N SER A 31 6.04 -6.10 -8.81
CA SER A 31 6.38 -7.16 -9.74
C SER A 31 5.76 -8.49 -9.31
N LYS A 32 5.32 -9.29 -10.28
CA LYS A 32 4.87 -10.66 -10.06
C LYS A 32 6.04 -11.63 -9.84
N ASP A 33 7.15 -11.42 -10.52
CA ASP A 33 8.25 -12.37 -10.67
C ASP A 33 9.59 -11.85 -10.11
N GLY A 34 9.66 -10.59 -9.67
CA GLY A 34 10.87 -9.93 -9.20
C GLY A 34 11.82 -9.48 -10.33
N VAL A 35 11.44 -9.67 -11.58
CA VAL A 35 12.24 -9.33 -12.78
C VAL A 35 11.56 -8.24 -13.60
N ASN A 36 10.27 -8.41 -13.89
CA ASN A 36 9.47 -7.46 -14.65
C ASN A 36 8.71 -6.53 -13.68
N TRP A 37 9.03 -5.24 -13.73
CA TRP A 37 8.52 -4.26 -12.78
C TRP A 37 7.55 -3.28 -13.43
N VAL A 38 6.47 -2.98 -12.72
CA VAL A 38 5.48 -1.94 -13.08
C VAL A 38 5.61 -0.81 -12.06
N THR A 39 5.80 0.41 -12.54
CA THR A 39 5.84 1.60 -11.67
C THR A 39 4.42 2.03 -11.35
N ASP A 40 4.10 2.12 -10.07
CA ASP A 40 2.87 2.77 -9.63
C ASP A 40 3.00 4.31 -9.76
N PRO A 41 1.93 5.01 -10.12
CA PRO A 41 1.96 6.46 -10.26
C PRO A 41 2.16 7.16 -8.90
N GLY A 42 2.86 8.29 -8.94
CA GLY A 42 3.15 9.10 -7.75
C GLY A 42 4.46 8.73 -7.06
N GLU A 43 4.74 9.44 -5.99
CA GLU A 43 5.93 9.23 -5.16
C GLU A 43 5.60 8.32 -3.98
N ALA A 44 6.49 7.38 -3.67
CA ALA A 44 6.38 6.53 -2.49
C ALA A 44 6.58 7.33 -1.20
N TYR A 45 7.52 8.26 -1.22
CA TYR A 45 7.74 9.29 -0.20
C TYR A 45 8.48 10.48 -0.81
N MET A 46 8.42 11.61 -0.11
CA MET A 46 9.04 12.87 -0.50
C MET A 46 9.52 13.63 0.75
N PRO A 47 10.39 14.63 0.60
CA PRO A 47 10.71 15.54 1.69
C PRO A 47 9.45 16.17 2.27
N GLY A 48 9.44 16.40 3.55
CA GLY A 48 8.30 17.07 4.17
C GLY A 48 8.20 16.82 5.66
N VAL A 49 7.01 17.10 6.15
CA VAL A 49 6.71 17.09 7.57
C VAL A 49 6.28 15.69 8.01
N ALA A 50 6.98 15.15 9.01
CA ALA A 50 6.50 14.01 9.77
C ALA A 50 5.63 14.52 10.92
N VAL A 51 4.42 13.97 11.05
CA VAL A 51 3.52 14.22 12.17
C VAL A 51 3.63 13.05 13.14
N HIS A 52 4.02 13.34 14.37
CA HIS A 52 4.16 12.34 15.43
C HIS A 52 2.81 12.05 16.12
N GLU A 53 2.74 10.95 16.87
CA GLU A 53 1.50 10.54 17.55
C GLU A 53 1.01 11.56 18.59
N ASP A 54 1.90 12.32 19.19
CA ASP A 54 1.57 13.41 20.14
C ASP A 54 1.16 14.71 19.44
N GLY A 55 1.13 14.72 18.10
CA GLY A 55 0.69 15.85 17.28
C GLY A 55 1.77 16.87 16.95
N HIS A 56 2.99 16.76 17.48
CA HIS A 56 4.06 17.64 17.03
C HIS A 56 4.55 17.24 15.64
N SER A 57 5.11 18.20 14.92
CA SER A 57 5.56 18.03 13.55
C SER A 57 7.03 18.40 13.41
N GLU A 58 7.77 17.59 12.67
CA GLU A 58 9.17 17.85 12.29
C GLU A 58 9.30 17.88 10.77
N GLY A 59 9.96 18.91 10.25
CA GLY A 59 10.28 19.03 8.83
C GLY A 59 11.62 18.36 8.53
N TRP A 60 11.62 17.42 7.59
CA TRP A 60 12.83 16.74 7.16
C TRP A 60 13.19 17.13 5.73
N PHE A 61 14.42 17.57 5.54
CA PHE A 61 14.96 17.89 4.22
C PHE A 61 15.11 16.66 3.36
N LYS A 62 15.45 15.52 3.97
CA LYS A 62 15.69 14.26 3.24
C LYS A 62 15.31 13.03 4.06
N TYR A 63 14.73 12.06 3.37
CA TYR A 63 14.49 10.70 3.84
C TYR A 63 15.39 9.76 3.05
N GLU A 64 16.18 8.93 3.73
CA GLU A 64 17.12 7.99 3.12
C GLU A 64 17.13 6.65 3.85
N ARG A 65 17.86 5.70 3.28
CA ARG A 65 18.18 4.40 3.91
C ARG A 65 16.95 3.65 4.40
N LEU A 66 15.86 3.73 3.64
CA LEU A 66 14.63 3.00 3.96
C LEU A 66 14.92 1.54 4.27
N LYS A 67 14.29 1.04 5.34
CA LYS A 67 14.19 -0.38 5.68
C LYS A 67 12.76 -0.70 6.02
N MET A 68 12.23 -1.79 5.47
CA MET A 68 10.90 -2.28 5.77
C MET A 68 10.96 -3.37 6.85
N TYR A 69 10.09 -3.25 7.82
CA TYR A 69 9.77 -4.34 8.75
C TYR A 69 8.49 -5.03 8.28
N GLN A 70 8.50 -6.35 8.24
CA GLN A 70 7.43 -7.16 7.66
C GLN A 70 6.78 -8.05 8.71
N ASP A 71 5.50 -8.33 8.53
CA ASP A 71 4.79 -9.35 9.31
C ASP A 71 5.05 -10.78 8.78
N LYS A 72 4.39 -11.75 9.39
CA LYS A 72 4.49 -13.18 9.02
C LYS A 72 3.99 -13.49 7.59
N TYR A 73 3.25 -12.59 6.97
CA TYR A 73 2.76 -12.71 5.59
C TYR A 73 3.61 -11.92 4.58
N GLY A 74 4.69 -11.30 5.05
CA GLY A 74 5.57 -10.47 4.24
C GLY A 74 5.05 -9.06 3.99
N ARG A 75 3.90 -8.65 4.57
CA ARG A 75 3.38 -7.29 4.40
C ARG A 75 4.23 -6.31 5.17
N ALA A 76 4.54 -5.16 4.57
CA ALA A 76 5.24 -4.08 5.26
C ALA A 76 4.34 -3.46 6.34
N ILE A 77 4.79 -3.48 7.59
CA ILE A 77 4.07 -2.94 8.76
C ILE A 77 4.76 -1.74 9.39
N GLN A 78 6.02 -1.48 9.00
CA GLN A 78 6.77 -0.32 9.45
C GLN A 78 7.85 0.04 8.45
N ALA A 79 8.00 1.33 8.19
CA ALA A 79 9.09 1.92 7.42
C ALA A 79 10.06 2.63 8.37
N ASN A 80 11.37 2.34 8.25
CA ASN A 80 12.42 2.98 9.04
C ASN A 80 13.30 3.78 8.11
N PHE A 81 13.56 5.03 8.46
CA PHE A 81 14.35 5.97 7.67
C PHE A 81 15.49 6.57 8.48
N ALA A 82 16.59 6.86 7.79
CA ALA A 82 17.50 7.90 8.23
C ALA A 82 16.99 9.24 7.66
N VAL A 83 16.87 10.24 8.50
CA VAL A 83 16.38 11.57 8.12
C VAL A 83 17.39 12.65 8.53
N ILE A 84 17.37 13.76 7.81
CA ILE A 84 18.22 14.94 8.08
C ILE A 84 17.43 16.21 7.75
N ASP A 85 17.62 17.26 8.52
CA ASP A 85 16.91 18.53 8.36
C ASP A 85 17.60 19.51 7.41
N THR A 86 18.84 19.20 6.98
CA THR A 86 19.63 20.04 6.07
C THR A 86 20.46 19.21 5.10
N LEU A 87 21.30 19.84 4.30
CA LEU A 87 22.28 19.18 3.46
C LEU A 87 23.36 18.50 4.32
N LYS A 88 23.73 17.29 3.96
CA LYS A 88 24.67 16.44 4.72
C LYS A 88 26.01 17.13 5.04
N HIS A 89 26.50 17.97 4.15
CA HIS A 89 27.77 18.70 4.37
C HIS A 89 27.60 19.94 5.26
N GLU A 90 26.37 20.33 5.56
CA GLU A 90 26.03 21.41 6.50
C GLU A 90 25.81 20.90 7.91
N ASP A 91 25.50 19.61 8.07
CA ASP A 91 25.36 18.94 9.37
C ASP A 91 26.76 18.69 9.99
N LYS A 92 27.16 19.57 10.89
CA LYS A 92 28.46 19.56 11.55
C LYS A 92 28.33 19.29 13.05
N PRO A 93 29.38 18.76 13.69
CA PRO A 93 29.36 18.58 15.14
C PRO A 93 29.09 19.92 15.85
N PHE A 94 28.17 19.90 16.81
CA PHE A 94 27.80 21.05 17.67
C PHE A 94 27.05 22.19 16.98
N ASP A 95 26.52 21.97 15.78
CA ASP A 95 25.60 22.92 15.14
C ASP A 95 24.13 22.71 15.58
N ASN A 96 23.20 23.43 14.96
CA ASN A 96 21.77 23.34 15.25
C ASN A 96 21.03 22.36 14.35
N HIS A 97 21.74 21.65 13.45
CA HIS A 97 21.13 20.68 12.56
C HIS A 97 20.99 19.31 13.21
N SER A 98 20.05 18.53 12.72
CA SER A 98 19.71 17.24 13.29
C SER A 98 19.60 16.18 12.23
N SER A 99 20.20 15.03 12.50
CA SER A 99 19.94 13.77 11.79
C SER A 99 19.53 12.70 12.79
N LYS A 100 18.57 11.89 12.41
CA LYS A 100 18.09 10.80 13.28
C LYS A 100 17.48 9.65 12.49
N ASN A 101 17.19 8.58 13.18
CA ASN A 101 16.36 7.52 12.64
C ASN A 101 14.92 7.71 13.11
N ILE A 102 13.98 7.56 12.20
CA ILE A 102 12.56 7.57 12.50
C ILE A 102 11.90 6.27 12.03
N SER A 103 10.84 5.90 12.70
CA SER A 103 10.01 4.73 12.37
C SER A 103 8.58 5.19 12.12
N ILE A 104 8.04 4.79 10.98
CA ILE A 104 6.67 5.14 10.57
C ILE A 104 5.86 3.85 10.51
N PRO A 105 4.83 3.67 11.38
CA PRO A 105 3.90 2.57 11.27
C PRO A 105 3.16 2.64 9.93
N LEU A 106 3.03 1.49 9.27
CA LEU A 106 2.30 1.36 8.02
C LEU A 106 0.99 0.62 8.25
N ASN A 107 -0.03 0.98 7.47
CA ASN A 107 -1.24 0.20 7.37
C ASN A 107 -0.93 -1.06 6.54
N PRO A 108 -0.91 -2.27 7.11
CA PRO A 108 -0.73 -3.49 6.33
C PRO A 108 -1.93 -3.68 5.41
N GLY A 109 -1.71 -4.11 4.19
CA GLY A 109 -2.80 -4.47 3.29
C GLY A 109 -3.62 -5.63 3.84
N LEU A 110 -4.90 -5.69 3.51
CA LEU A 110 -5.78 -6.79 3.89
C LEU A 110 -5.34 -8.11 3.26
N LEU A 111 -5.57 -9.23 3.93
CA LEU A 111 -5.43 -10.57 3.36
C LEU A 111 -6.66 -10.88 2.52
N LEU A 112 -6.45 -10.98 1.21
CA LEU A 112 -7.50 -11.16 0.21
C LEU A 112 -7.31 -12.46 -0.56
N THR A 113 -8.42 -13.08 -0.95
CA THR A 113 -8.44 -14.26 -1.82
C THR A 113 -9.54 -14.12 -2.86
N VAL A 114 -9.19 -14.16 -4.14
CA VAL A 114 -10.18 -14.26 -5.22
C VAL A 114 -10.81 -15.65 -5.22
N LEU A 115 -12.13 -15.70 -5.22
CA LEU A 115 -12.92 -16.95 -5.20
C LEU A 115 -13.51 -17.32 -6.57
N ASN A 116 -13.16 -16.60 -7.62
CA ASN A 116 -13.57 -16.95 -8.97
C ASN A 116 -12.77 -18.15 -9.49
N ASP A 117 -13.44 -19.13 -10.10
CA ASP A 117 -12.78 -20.31 -10.70
C ASP A 117 -11.94 -19.96 -11.94
N LYS A 118 -12.24 -18.84 -12.58
CA LYS A 118 -11.56 -18.37 -13.78
C LYS A 118 -10.85 -17.04 -13.51
N PRO A 119 -9.75 -16.77 -14.22
CA PRO A 119 -9.09 -15.46 -14.14
C PRO A 119 -10.08 -14.32 -14.37
N ILE A 120 -9.94 -13.26 -13.59
CA ILE A 120 -10.75 -12.04 -13.75
C ILE A 120 -10.25 -11.29 -14.98
N THR A 121 -11.20 -10.82 -15.78
CA THR A 121 -10.97 -9.99 -16.97
C THR A 121 -11.93 -8.81 -16.95
N ALA A 122 -11.75 -7.85 -17.84
CA ALA A 122 -12.69 -6.74 -18.02
C ALA A 122 -14.13 -7.20 -18.31
N GLY A 123 -14.31 -8.38 -18.90
CA GLY A 123 -15.61 -8.97 -19.21
C GLY A 123 -16.22 -9.83 -18.08
N THR A 124 -15.55 -9.98 -16.94
CA THR A 124 -16.07 -10.77 -15.81
C THR A 124 -17.32 -10.10 -15.25
N LYS A 125 -18.43 -10.85 -15.17
CA LYS A 125 -19.73 -10.30 -14.73
C LYS A 125 -19.79 -10.05 -13.23
N THR A 126 -19.23 -10.96 -12.44
CA THR A 126 -19.19 -10.85 -10.98
C THR A 126 -17.84 -11.30 -10.46
N ILE A 127 -17.33 -10.58 -9.46
CA ILE A 127 -16.07 -10.89 -8.80
C ILE A 127 -16.38 -11.22 -7.35
N ARG A 128 -15.91 -12.39 -6.90
CA ARG A 128 -16.04 -12.82 -5.51
C ARG A 128 -14.68 -12.73 -4.83
N LEU A 129 -14.64 -11.98 -3.76
CA LEU A 129 -13.42 -11.72 -2.99
C LEU A 129 -13.66 -12.06 -1.53
N LYS A 130 -12.81 -12.87 -0.95
CA LYS A 130 -12.79 -13.14 0.48
C LYS A 130 -11.82 -12.22 1.17
N VAL A 131 -12.26 -11.58 2.23
CA VAL A 131 -11.46 -10.76 3.14
C VAL A 131 -11.30 -11.55 4.43
N GLN A 132 -10.07 -11.87 4.78
CA GLN A 132 -9.76 -12.65 5.98
C GLN A 132 -9.80 -11.76 7.23
N ALA A 133 -10.39 -12.28 8.29
CA ALA A 133 -10.32 -11.69 9.61
C ALA A 133 -8.93 -11.89 10.22
N GLU A 134 -8.47 -10.92 10.98
CA GLU A 134 -7.18 -10.95 11.68
C GLU A 134 -7.35 -10.45 13.11
N GLU A 135 -6.34 -10.64 13.94
CA GLU A 135 -6.34 -10.09 15.28
C GLU A 135 -6.51 -8.56 15.23
N GLY A 136 -7.54 -8.05 15.89
CA GLY A 136 -7.88 -6.63 15.91
C GLY A 136 -8.58 -6.11 14.65
N PHE A 137 -8.93 -7.01 13.69
CA PHE A 137 -9.68 -6.65 12.48
C PHE A 137 -10.80 -7.65 12.19
N HIS A 138 -12.03 -7.16 12.15
CA HIS A 138 -13.24 -7.92 11.86
C HIS A 138 -13.92 -7.38 10.61
N PRO A 139 -13.73 -7.98 9.41
CA PRO A 139 -14.22 -7.43 8.15
C PRO A 139 -15.73 -7.23 8.11
N GLN A 140 -16.49 -8.02 8.87
CA GLN A 140 -17.95 -7.93 8.95
C GLN A 140 -18.44 -6.65 9.66
N THR A 141 -17.65 -6.10 10.57
CA THR A 141 -18.05 -4.95 11.38
C THR A 141 -17.24 -3.68 11.11
N ASP A 142 -15.98 -3.81 10.71
CA ASP A 142 -15.04 -2.69 10.68
C ASP A 142 -14.98 -1.96 9.33
N MET A 143 -15.42 -2.64 8.25
CA MET A 143 -15.37 -2.09 6.90
C MET A 143 -16.61 -1.25 6.58
N ASP A 144 -16.40 -0.09 5.94
CA ASP A 144 -17.46 0.63 5.24
C ASP A 144 -17.65 0.04 3.84
N ILE A 145 -18.59 -0.90 3.75
CA ILE A 145 -18.87 -1.67 2.53
C ILE A 145 -19.20 -0.76 1.34
N SER A 146 -19.87 0.36 1.57
CA SER A 146 -20.28 1.29 0.52
C SER A 146 -19.09 1.99 -0.16
N SER A 147 -17.99 2.15 0.57
CA SER A 147 -16.77 2.79 0.10
C SER A 147 -15.91 1.91 -0.79
N LEU A 148 -16.13 0.58 -0.78
CA LEU A 148 -15.24 -0.37 -1.42
C LEU A 148 -15.27 -0.30 -2.94
N ARG A 149 -14.07 -0.38 -3.54
CA ARG A 149 -13.86 -0.54 -4.97
C ARG A 149 -12.82 -1.62 -5.21
N PHE A 150 -13.05 -2.45 -6.23
CA PHE A 150 -12.12 -3.53 -6.60
C PHE A 150 -11.82 -3.50 -8.10
N GLY A 151 -10.57 -3.71 -8.48
CA GLY A 151 -10.16 -3.74 -9.89
C GLY A 151 -8.68 -3.48 -10.09
N ALA A 152 -8.32 -3.10 -11.31
CA ALA A 152 -6.97 -2.65 -11.63
C ALA A 152 -6.58 -1.43 -10.79
N SER A 153 -5.30 -1.34 -10.42
CA SER A 153 -4.81 -0.25 -9.58
C SER A 153 -5.10 1.13 -10.19
N GLU A 154 -5.00 1.26 -11.52
CA GLU A 154 -5.30 2.49 -12.25
C GLU A 154 -6.77 2.91 -12.17
N GLU A 155 -7.67 1.96 -11.94
CA GLU A 155 -9.09 2.28 -11.75
C GLU A 155 -9.37 2.67 -10.30
N VAL A 156 -8.98 1.82 -9.35
CA VAL A 156 -9.36 2.02 -7.94
C VAL A 156 -8.63 3.19 -7.28
N ASN A 157 -7.39 3.48 -7.67
CA ASN A 157 -6.64 4.63 -7.14
C ASN A 157 -7.29 5.98 -7.49
N TYR A 158 -8.09 6.02 -8.57
CA TYR A 158 -8.86 7.22 -8.97
C TYR A 158 -10.35 7.14 -8.59
N GLY A 159 -10.71 6.27 -7.66
CA GLY A 159 -12.08 6.15 -7.15
C GLY A 159 -13.05 5.40 -8.08
N ARG A 160 -12.53 4.81 -9.17
CA ARG A 160 -13.28 3.94 -10.08
C ARG A 160 -13.21 2.48 -9.62
N GLY A 161 -13.58 1.54 -10.46
CA GLY A 161 -13.58 0.11 -10.16
C GLY A 161 -14.96 -0.47 -9.87
N SER A 162 -14.98 -1.76 -9.71
CA SER A 162 -16.19 -2.54 -9.40
C SER A 162 -16.79 -2.15 -8.06
N LYS A 163 -18.13 -2.05 -8.03
CA LYS A 163 -18.91 -1.75 -6.81
C LYS A 163 -19.43 -3.03 -6.15
N VAL A 164 -19.63 -2.96 -4.84
CA VAL A 164 -20.22 -4.07 -4.09
C VAL A 164 -21.69 -4.29 -4.49
N LEU A 165 -22.04 -5.56 -4.74
CA LEU A 165 -23.41 -6.02 -4.93
C LEU A 165 -23.99 -6.59 -3.63
N LYS A 166 -23.22 -7.46 -2.95
CA LYS A 166 -23.65 -8.12 -1.72
C LYS A 166 -22.45 -8.60 -0.92
N THR A 167 -22.71 -8.91 0.34
CA THR A 167 -21.75 -9.53 1.25
C THR A 167 -22.35 -10.78 1.88
N GLU A 168 -21.50 -11.74 2.24
CA GLU A 168 -21.84 -12.99 2.91
C GLU A 168 -20.82 -13.27 4.00
N ASN A 169 -21.24 -13.67 5.19
CA ASN A 169 -20.33 -14.08 6.25
C ASN A 169 -19.78 -15.47 5.97
N ASP A 170 -18.48 -15.69 6.22
CA ASP A 170 -17.80 -16.98 6.11
C ASP A 170 -16.98 -17.19 7.39
N GLY A 171 -17.66 -17.72 8.41
CA GLY A 171 -17.09 -17.72 9.77
C GLY A 171 -16.84 -16.30 10.25
N ASN A 172 -15.58 -15.99 10.56
CA ASN A 172 -15.14 -14.63 10.92
C ASN A 172 -14.77 -13.78 9.70
N ASP A 173 -14.56 -14.41 8.55
CA ASP A 173 -14.21 -13.75 7.29
C ASP A 173 -15.45 -13.11 6.62
N LEU A 174 -15.22 -12.33 5.59
CA LEU A 174 -16.26 -11.72 4.79
C LEU A 174 -16.05 -12.03 3.31
N ILE A 175 -17.07 -12.60 2.65
CA ILE A 175 -17.10 -12.72 1.20
C ILE A 175 -17.84 -11.52 0.63
N ILE A 176 -17.20 -10.84 -0.29
CA ILE A 176 -17.76 -9.67 -0.99
C ILE A 176 -17.95 -10.05 -2.46
N THR A 177 -19.15 -9.85 -2.97
CA THR A 177 -19.44 -9.98 -4.40
C THR A 177 -19.51 -8.58 -5.00
N PHE A 178 -18.67 -8.33 -6.00
CA PHE A 178 -18.66 -7.09 -6.76
C PHE A 178 -19.35 -7.27 -8.11
N ASP A 179 -19.95 -6.18 -8.60
CA ASP A 179 -20.30 -6.06 -10.03
C ASP A 179 -19.00 -6.00 -10.82
N GLY A 180 -18.79 -6.92 -11.74
CA GLY A 180 -17.55 -6.94 -12.53
C GLY A 180 -17.39 -5.74 -13.48
N LYS A 181 -18.43 -4.95 -13.67
CA LYS A 181 -18.37 -3.77 -14.54
C LYS A 181 -17.38 -2.73 -14.00
N GLY A 182 -16.50 -2.26 -14.87
CA GLY A 182 -15.55 -1.19 -14.57
C GLY A 182 -14.34 -1.64 -13.75
N ASN A 183 -14.08 -2.96 -13.65
CA ASN A 183 -12.92 -3.47 -12.93
C ASN A 183 -11.57 -3.10 -13.58
N GLY A 184 -11.54 -2.81 -14.90
CA GLY A 184 -10.34 -2.40 -15.65
C GLY A 184 -9.23 -3.46 -15.76
N ILE A 185 -9.46 -4.68 -15.27
CA ILE A 185 -8.44 -5.73 -15.24
C ILE A 185 -8.15 -6.24 -16.65
N THR A 186 -6.88 -6.16 -17.03
CA THR A 186 -6.34 -6.67 -18.30
C THR A 186 -5.38 -7.82 -18.03
N GLU A 187 -4.86 -8.46 -19.08
CA GLU A 187 -3.83 -9.51 -18.98
C GLU A 187 -2.53 -9.02 -18.33
N LYS A 188 -2.30 -7.72 -18.28
CA LYS A 188 -1.13 -7.11 -17.63
C LYS A 188 -1.29 -6.94 -16.13
N GLU A 189 -2.53 -6.95 -15.63
CA GLU A 189 -2.81 -6.83 -14.20
C GLU A 189 -2.61 -8.19 -13.53
N PHE A 190 -1.66 -8.27 -12.61
CA PHE A 190 -1.31 -9.49 -11.89
C PHE A 190 -1.72 -9.48 -10.41
N ALA A 191 -2.07 -8.31 -9.87
CA ALA A 191 -2.48 -8.11 -8.49
C ALA A 191 -3.54 -7.01 -8.42
N PRO A 192 -4.81 -7.33 -8.74
CA PRO A 192 -5.90 -6.37 -8.62
C PRO A 192 -6.06 -5.91 -7.17
N LYS A 193 -6.54 -4.69 -7.02
CA LYS A 193 -6.55 -3.98 -5.75
C LYS A 193 -7.96 -3.78 -5.23
N LEU A 194 -8.14 -4.01 -3.94
CA LEU A 194 -9.27 -3.51 -3.15
C LEU A 194 -8.84 -2.20 -2.49
N ILE A 195 -9.68 -1.19 -2.54
CA ILE A 195 -9.52 0.06 -1.80
C ILE A 195 -10.84 0.48 -1.20
N GLY A 196 -10.80 1.16 -0.05
CA GLY A 196 -11.97 1.70 0.63
C GLY A 196 -11.61 2.29 1.99
N ARG A 197 -12.58 2.26 2.90
CA ARG A 197 -12.40 2.81 4.25
C ARG A 197 -12.88 1.84 5.32
N TYR A 198 -12.27 1.94 6.46
CA TYR A 198 -12.86 1.47 7.70
C TYR A 198 -14.01 2.41 8.12
N LYS A 199 -14.92 1.94 8.97
CA LYS A 199 -16.00 2.79 9.51
C LYS A 199 -15.50 4.00 10.31
N ASN A 200 -14.28 3.96 10.82
CA ASN A 200 -13.63 5.09 11.47
C ASN A 200 -13.02 6.10 10.49
N GLY A 201 -13.20 5.91 9.17
CA GLY A 201 -12.73 6.80 8.11
C GLY A 201 -11.31 6.55 7.63
N LYS A 202 -10.51 5.75 8.33
CA LYS A 202 -9.15 5.38 7.88
C LYS A 202 -9.22 4.60 6.57
N MET A 203 -8.21 4.78 5.72
CA MET A 203 -8.10 4.05 4.46
C MET A 203 -7.78 2.58 4.72
N LEU A 204 -8.42 1.68 3.95
CA LEU A 204 -8.05 0.28 3.83
C LEU A 204 -7.69 -0.05 2.38
N TYR A 205 -6.83 -1.01 2.20
CA TYR A 205 -6.49 -1.55 0.89
C TYR A 205 -6.01 -3.01 1.01
N GLY A 206 -5.93 -3.69 -0.12
CA GLY A 206 -5.31 -5.01 -0.23
C GLY A 206 -5.15 -5.39 -1.70
N TYR A 207 -4.27 -6.34 -1.96
CA TYR A 207 -4.07 -6.93 -3.29
C TYR A 207 -4.49 -8.39 -3.28
N ALA A 208 -4.97 -8.90 -4.42
CA ALA A 208 -5.41 -10.29 -4.55
C ALA A 208 -4.90 -10.96 -5.84
#